data_c2e0cb06678905ab01baada843603963
#
_entry.id   c2e0cb06678905ab01baada843603963
#
_cell.length_a   1.000
_cell.length_b   1.000
_cell.length_c   1.000
_cell.angle_alpha   90.00
_cell.angle_beta   90.00
_cell.angle_gamma   90.00
#
_symmetry.space_group_name_H-M   'P 1'
#
loop_
_entity.id
_entity.type
_entity.pdbx_description
1 polymer ?
#
loop_
_entity_poly.entity_id
_entity_poly.type
_entity_poly.pdbx_seq_one_letter_code
_entity_poly.pdbx_strand_id
1 'polypeptide(L)'
;MASKGFIELLRIADLARARKSGRRGGQEFDWQGVVFEIGGQRLVAPMGQVSEVLTMPEYTSVPLVKPWMLGIANIRGRLLPLTDLSRFLQVPSKLSQMSQRKVIVVEHDNVFSGLLVDQVLGIEQFTKDQYFPEAIEPNSPFAPYNHGKFFKDEQDWYVFMPSLLAQDLQYTDAAI
;
A
#
# COMPACT_ATOMS: atom_id res chain seq x y z
N MET A 1 -19.67 19.14 1.93
CA MET A 1 -18.73 18.91 3.05
C MET A 1 -17.82 17.72 2.72
N ALA A 2 -16.52 17.90 2.88
CA ALA A 2 -15.61 16.79 2.79
C ALA A 2 -15.85 15.84 3.97
N SER A 3 -15.88 14.54 3.70
CA SER A 3 -15.97 13.55 4.77
C SER A 3 -14.73 13.62 5.66
N LYS A 4 -14.87 13.27 6.94
CA LYS A 4 -13.73 13.21 7.87
C LYS A 4 -12.62 12.33 7.34
N GLY A 5 -12.97 11.22 6.68
CA GLY A 5 -12.01 10.31 6.08
C GLY A 5 -11.16 10.93 5.00
N PHE A 6 -11.77 11.73 4.12
CA PHE A 6 -11.02 12.42 3.07
C PHE A 6 -10.08 13.50 3.65
N ILE A 7 -10.53 14.22 4.66
CA ILE A 7 -9.71 15.21 5.36
C ILE A 7 -8.48 14.51 5.98
N GLU A 8 -8.66 13.36 6.57
CA GLU A 8 -7.57 12.59 7.14
C GLU A 8 -6.58 12.11 6.07
N LEU A 9 -7.07 11.66 4.93
CA LEU A 9 -6.21 11.29 3.79
C LEU A 9 -5.42 12.49 3.27
N LEU A 10 -6.04 13.66 3.17
CA LEU A 10 -5.35 14.89 2.80
C LEU A 10 -4.26 15.26 3.80
N ARG A 11 -4.54 15.12 5.07
CA ARG A 11 -3.57 15.40 6.14
C ARG A 11 -2.33 14.51 6.02
N ILE A 12 -2.51 13.24 5.72
CA ILE A 12 -1.41 12.31 5.50
C ILE A 12 -0.60 12.72 4.27
N ALA A 13 -1.28 13.09 3.19
CA ALA A 13 -0.64 13.55 1.95
C ALA A 13 0.12 14.87 2.16
N ASP A 14 -0.45 15.81 2.90
CA ASP A 14 0.19 17.12 3.17
C ASP A 14 1.45 16.99 4.02
N LEU A 15 1.46 16.10 5.00
CA LEU A 15 2.65 15.83 5.81
C LEU A 15 3.80 15.29 4.97
N ALA A 16 3.50 14.54 3.92
CA ALA A 16 4.50 14.04 2.99
C ALA A 16 4.98 15.12 2.01
N ARG A 17 4.08 16.00 1.56
CA ARG A 17 4.40 17.13 0.67
C ARG A 17 5.19 18.23 1.34
N ALA A 18 4.88 18.55 2.59
CA ALA A 18 5.59 19.57 3.36
C ALA A 18 7.09 19.28 3.47
N ARG A 19 7.48 18.03 3.32
CA ARG A 19 8.89 17.61 3.28
C ARG A 19 9.53 17.75 1.90
N LYS A 20 8.76 17.89 0.82
CA LYS A 20 9.28 17.84 -0.57
C LYS A 20 9.14 19.10 -1.41
N SER A 21 8.27 20.03 -1.11
CA SER A 21 8.16 21.27 -1.91
C SER A 21 7.49 22.43 -1.17
N GLY A 22 8.19 23.53 -1.05
CA GLY A 22 7.65 24.79 -0.57
C GLY A 22 6.85 25.53 -1.65
N ARG A 23 5.91 24.90 -2.36
CA ARG A 23 5.14 25.62 -3.38
C ARG A 23 3.64 25.56 -3.14
N ARG A 24 3.10 26.74 -3.06
CA ARG A 24 1.70 27.11 -3.03
C ARG A 24 1.09 27.00 -4.43
N GLY A 25 -0.06 26.38 -4.54
CA GLY A 25 -0.94 26.55 -5.68
C GLY A 25 -2.37 26.39 -5.21
N GLY A 26 -3.19 27.44 -5.45
CA GLY A 26 -4.62 27.43 -5.09
C GLY A 26 -5.45 26.52 -5.99
N GLN A 27 -5.01 25.28 -6.20
CA GLN A 27 -5.79 24.27 -6.90
C GLN A 27 -6.41 23.32 -5.89
N GLU A 28 -7.59 22.84 -6.20
CA GLU A 28 -8.24 21.77 -5.47
C GLU A 28 -7.21 20.66 -5.21
N PHE A 29 -7.08 20.26 -3.96
CA PHE A 29 -6.13 19.26 -3.56
C PHE A 29 -6.54 17.90 -4.13
N ASP A 30 -5.89 17.52 -5.21
CA ASP A 30 -5.98 16.17 -5.72
C ASP A 30 -5.14 15.26 -4.82
N TRP A 31 -5.77 14.19 -4.37
CA TRP A 31 -5.08 13.14 -3.65
C TRP A 31 -4.42 12.20 -4.65
N GLN A 32 -3.20 11.80 -4.38
CA GLN A 32 -2.46 10.87 -5.23
C GLN A 32 -2.16 9.58 -4.50
N GLY A 33 -2.23 8.47 -5.23
CA GLY A 33 -1.87 7.17 -4.71
C GLY A 33 -1.25 6.27 -5.76
N VAL A 34 -0.55 5.26 -5.28
CA VAL A 34 -0.06 4.15 -6.10
C VAL A 34 -1.18 3.12 -6.22
N VAL A 35 -1.63 2.88 -7.43
CA VAL A 35 -2.69 1.91 -7.70
C VAL A 35 -2.09 0.55 -8.02
N PHE A 36 -2.61 -0.48 -7.39
CA PHE A 36 -2.10 -1.83 -7.52
C PHE A 36 -3.22 -2.86 -7.38
N GLU A 37 -2.89 -4.10 -7.69
CA GLU A 37 -3.87 -5.18 -7.71
C GLU A 37 -3.32 -6.40 -6.97
N ILE A 38 -4.18 -7.02 -6.17
CA ILE A 38 -3.92 -8.29 -5.49
C ILE A 38 -5.16 -9.16 -5.65
N GLY A 39 -5.00 -10.36 -6.22
CA GLY A 39 -6.09 -11.33 -6.35
C GLY A 39 -7.29 -10.81 -7.13
N GLY A 40 -7.08 -9.82 -8.01
CA GLY A 40 -8.14 -9.15 -8.76
C GLY A 40 -8.79 -7.98 -8.03
N GLN A 41 -8.43 -7.72 -6.78
CA GLN A 41 -8.89 -6.55 -6.05
C GLN A 41 -8.02 -5.34 -6.36
N ARG A 42 -8.64 -4.24 -6.76
CA ARG A 42 -7.97 -2.98 -7.03
C ARG A 42 -7.87 -2.14 -5.77
N LEU A 43 -6.67 -1.69 -5.50
CA LEU A 43 -6.31 -0.95 -4.29
C LEU A 43 -5.50 0.28 -4.65
N VAL A 44 -5.50 1.24 -3.76
CA VAL A 44 -4.66 2.44 -3.89
C VAL A 44 -4.02 2.75 -2.53
N ALA A 45 -2.71 2.93 -2.53
CA ALA A 45 -1.96 3.32 -1.33
C ALA A 45 -1.55 4.79 -1.42
N PRO A 46 -1.63 5.55 -0.30
CA PRO A 46 -1.21 6.95 -0.31
C PRO A 46 0.25 7.13 -0.72
N MET A 47 0.50 8.09 -1.61
CA MET A 47 1.87 8.40 -2.06
C MET A 47 2.84 8.72 -0.91
N GLY A 48 2.34 9.30 0.16
CA GLY A 48 3.17 9.64 1.32
C GLY A 48 3.69 8.44 2.11
N GLN A 49 3.12 7.26 1.90
CA GLN A 49 3.51 6.03 2.60
C GLN A 49 4.28 5.05 1.71
N VAL A 50 4.35 5.33 0.41
CA VAL A 50 5.10 4.52 -0.55
C VAL A 50 6.41 5.22 -0.89
N SER A 51 7.52 4.53 -0.67
CA SER A 51 8.86 5.04 -0.96
C SER A 51 9.24 4.84 -2.43
N GLU A 52 9.03 3.63 -2.92
CA GLU A 52 9.31 3.29 -4.33
C GLU A 52 8.61 2.00 -4.73
N VAL A 53 8.62 1.71 -6.03
CA VAL A 53 8.14 0.45 -6.59
C VAL A 53 9.31 -0.24 -7.29
N LEU A 54 9.49 -1.52 -6.99
CA LEU A 54 10.58 -2.32 -7.53
C LEU A 54 10.05 -3.52 -8.31
N THR A 55 10.82 -3.97 -9.29
CA THR A 55 10.72 -5.35 -9.77
C THR A 55 11.16 -6.30 -8.66
N MET A 56 10.76 -7.56 -8.73
CA MET A 56 11.13 -8.53 -7.70
C MET A 56 12.66 -8.60 -7.55
N PRO A 57 13.23 -8.18 -6.41
CA PRO A 57 14.66 -8.24 -6.19
C PRO A 57 15.13 -9.63 -5.78
N GLU A 58 16.42 -9.86 -5.86
CA GLU A 58 17.04 -11.03 -5.23
C GLU A 58 16.95 -10.88 -3.71
N TYR A 59 16.68 -11.97 -3.03
CA TYR A 59 16.56 -11.97 -1.57
C TYR A 59 17.09 -13.27 -0.96
N THR A 60 17.43 -13.19 0.31
CA THR A 60 17.86 -14.34 1.11
C THR A 60 16.73 -14.76 2.04
N SER A 61 16.37 -16.03 2.00
CA SER A 61 15.36 -16.59 2.91
C SER A 61 15.84 -16.54 4.35
N VAL A 62 14.91 -16.29 5.26
CA VAL A 62 15.16 -16.28 6.70
C VAL A 62 14.50 -17.51 7.31
N PRO A 63 15.20 -18.30 8.14
CA PRO A 63 14.59 -19.45 8.80
C PRO A 63 13.65 -19.04 9.93
N LEU A 64 12.74 -19.93 10.28
CA LEU A 64 11.83 -19.77 11.43
C LEU A 64 10.96 -18.52 11.37
N VAL A 65 10.50 -18.20 10.17
CA VAL A 65 9.55 -17.11 9.94
C VAL A 65 8.23 -17.64 9.36
N LYS A 66 7.18 -16.86 9.50
CA LYS A 66 5.88 -17.22 8.96
C LYS A 66 5.91 -17.31 7.43
N PRO A 67 5.04 -18.12 6.80
CA PRO A 67 5.10 -18.40 5.35
C PRO A 67 5.00 -17.18 4.44
N TRP A 68 4.38 -16.09 4.91
CA TRP A 68 4.24 -14.88 4.12
C TRP A 68 5.51 -14.00 4.14
N MET A 69 6.43 -14.24 5.06
CA MET A 69 7.73 -13.58 5.09
C MET A 69 8.69 -14.29 4.13
N LEU A 70 9.01 -13.64 3.01
CA LEU A 70 9.84 -14.25 1.97
C LEU A 70 11.32 -14.28 2.36
N GLY A 71 11.81 -13.18 2.90
CA GLY A 71 13.22 -13.04 3.24
C GLY A 71 13.64 -11.59 3.27
N ILE A 72 14.94 -11.34 3.12
CA ILE A 72 15.52 -10.01 3.19
C ILE A 72 16.30 -9.73 1.89
N ALA A 73 16.00 -8.60 1.26
CA ALA A 73 16.74 -8.09 0.13
C ALA A 73 17.65 -6.93 0.55
N ASN A 74 18.77 -6.78 -0.14
CA ASN A 74 19.63 -5.60 0.04
C ASN A 74 19.32 -4.61 -1.09
N ILE A 75 18.74 -3.48 -0.72
CA ILE A 75 18.41 -2.41 -1.66
C ILE A 75 19.26 -1.20 -1.33
N ARG A 76 20.27 -0.97 -2.16
CA ARG A 76 21.19 0.18 -1.99
C ARG A 76 21.77 0.28 -0.58
N GLY A 77 22.18 -0.86 -0.02
CA GLY A 77 22.78 -0.93 1.31
C GLY A 77 21.81 -0.99 2.47
N ARG A 78 20.50 -0.91 2.20
CA ARG A 78 19.46 -1.09 3.25
C ARG A 78 18.87 -2.50 3.16
N LEU A 79 18.67 -3.11 4.30
CA LEU A 79 18.03 -4.42 4.38
C LEU A 79 16.51 -4.24 4.36
N LEU A 80 15.89 -4.77 3.31
CA LEU A 80 14.45 -4.68 3.08
C LEU A 80 13.79 -6.04 3.33
N PRO A 81 13.04 -6.21 4.40
CA PRO A 81 12.20 -7.40 4.59
C PRO A 81 11.14 -7.45 3.49
N LEU A 82 10.97 -8.62 2.87
CA LEU A 82 9.99 -8.84 1.81
C LEU A 82 8.82 -9.66 2.32
N THR A 83 7.63 -9.13 2.17
CA THR A 83 6.37 -9.78 2.52
C THR A 83 5.58 -10.14 1.27
N ASP A 84 5.16 -11.38 1.14
CA ASP A 84 4.15 -11.75 0.17
C ASP A 84 2.79 -11.34 0.72
N LEU A 85 2.30 -10.18 0.27
CA LEU A 85 1.08 -9.61 0.81
C LEU A 85 -0.15 -10.48 0.52
N SER A 86 -0.17 -11.16 -0.61
CA SER A 86 -1.27 -12.08 -0.92
C SER A 86 -1.32 -13.27 0.06
N ARG A 87 -0.17 -13.79 0.44
CA ARG A 87 -0.10 -14.87 1.46
C ARG A 87 -0.47 -14.36 2.84
N PHE A 88 -0.01 -13.18 3.20
CA PHE A 88 -0.37 -12.58 4.49
C PHE A 88 -1.88 -12.38 4.62
N LEU A 89 -2.51 -11.88 3.56
CA LEU A 89 -3.94 -11.64 3.52
C LEU A 89 -4.75 -12.91 3.19
N GLN A 90 -4.08 -14.01 2.87
CA GLN A 90 -4.72 -15.26 2.47
C GLN A 90 -5.61 -15.10 1.23
N VAL A 91 -5.16 -14.27 0.30
CA VAL A 91 -5.82 -14.02 -0.99
C VAL A 91 -5.00 -14.69 -2.08
N PRO A 92 -5.59 -15.54 -2.93
CA PRO A 92 -4.84 -16.18 -4.01
C PRO A 92 -4.31 -15.14 -5.01
N SER A 93 -3.01 -15.19 -5.32
CA SER A 93 -2.46 -14.40 -6.41
C SER A 93 -2.92 -14.98 -7.74
N LYS A 94 -3.21 -14.09 -8.70
CA LYS A 94 -3.55 -14.49 -10.07
C LYS A 94 -2.31 -14.78 -10.91
N LEU A 95 -1.13 -14.38 -10.44
CA LEU A 95 0.12 -14.61 -11.16
C LEU A 95 0.87 -15.81 -10.58
N SER A 96 1.14 -16.79 -11.43
CA SER A 96 1.83 -18.02 -11.05
C SER A 96 3.33 -17.80 -10.84
N GLN A 97 3.93 -16.81 -11.52
CA GLN A 97 5.37 -16.54 -11.45
C GLN A 97 5.65 -15.30 -10.61
N MET A 98 6.47 -15.46 -9.59
CA MET A 98 6.88 -14.39 -8.70
C MET A 98 7.61 -13.26 -9.44
N SER A 99 8.39 -13.60 -10.47
CA SER A 99 9.13 -12.62 -11.27
C SER A 99 8.25 -11.62 -12.02
N GLN A 100 6.98 -11.94 -12.24
CA GLN A 100 6.02 -11.03 -12.88
C GLN A 100 5.38 -10.06 -11.90
N ARG A 101 5.54 -10.30 -10.60
CA ARG A 101 4.95 -9.49 -9.54
C ARG A 101 5.86 -8.31 -9.23
N LYS A 102 5.31 -7.31 -8.57
CA LYS A 102 6.02 -6.08 -8.17
C LYS A 102 6.09 -5.95 -6.68
N VAL A 103 7.08 -5.20 -6.22
CA VAL A 103 7.26 -4.89 -4.80
C VAL A 103 7.00 -3.40 -4.58
N ILE A 104 6.08 -3.11 -3.68
CA ILE A 104 5.84 -1.75 -3.19
C ILE A 104 6.64 -1.59 -1.90
N VAL A 105 7.59 -0.66 -1.90
CA VAL A 105 8.37 -0.36 -0.70
C VAL A 105 7.61 0.66 0.13
N VAL A 106 7.24 0.27 1.33
CA VAL A 106 6.54 1.14 2.28
C VAL A 106 7.50 1.54 3.39
N GLU A 107 7.44 2.81 3.75
CA GLU A 107 8.23 3.36 4.84
C GLU A 107 7.33 4.30 5.64
N HIS A 108 7.05 3.91 6.87
CA HIS A 108 6.18 4.66 7.76
C HIS A 108 6.58 4.37 9.21
N ASP A 109 6.84 5.43 9.98
CA ASP A 109 7.34 5.32 11.35
C ASP A 109 8.57 4.40 11.42
N ASN A 110 8.49 3.30 12.15
CA ASN A 110 9.57 2.35 12.34
C ASN A 110 9.50 1.16 11.39
N VAL A 111 8.57 1.19 10.41
CA VAL A 111 8.41 0.09 9.46
C VAL A 111 9.03 0.46 8.12
N PHE A 112 9.92 -0.39 7.66
CA PHE A 112 10.49 -0.38 6.32
C PHE A 112 10.33 -1.78 5.76
N SER A 113 9.49 -1.94 4.74
CA SER A 113 9.10 -3.25 4.24
C SER A 113 8.76 -3.22 2.76
N GLY A 114 9.07 -4.29 2.05
CA GLY A 114 8.63 -4.49 0.67
C GLY A 114 7.41 -5.41 0.63
N LEU A 115 6.35 -4.94 0.03
CA LEU A 115 5.10 -5.69 -0.12
C LEU A 115 4.99 -6.23 -1.54
N LEU A 116 5.06 -7.55 -1.70
CA LEU A 116 4.89 -8.20 -3.00
C LEU A 116 3.40 -8.22 -3.36
N VAL A 117 3.06 -7.58 -4.48
CA VAL A 117 1.71 -7.47 -5.02
C VAL A 117 1.66 -8.06 -6.43
N ASP A 118 0.47 -8.29 -6.97
CA ASP A 118 0.36 -8.89 -8.30
C ASP A 118 0.79 -7.93 -9.39
N GLN A 119 0.24 -6.72 -9.38
CA GLN A 119 0.56 -5.70 -10.39
C GLN A 119 0.55 -4.32 -9.75
N VAL A 120 1.39 -3.44 -10.28
CA VAL A 120 1.31 -2.00 -10.02
C VAL A 120 0.87 -1.32 -11.31
N LEU A 121 -0.25 -0.62 -11.25
CA LEU A 121 -0.87 0.00 -12.43
C LEU A 121 -0.40 1.44 -12.65
N GLY A 122 0.29 2.02 -11.68
CA GLY A 122 0.84 3.36 -11.79
C GLY A 122 0.42 4.28 -10.64
N ILE A 123 0.58 5.57 -10.88
CA ILE A 123 0.17 6.61 -9.94
C ILE A 123 -1.08 7.27 -10.51
N GLU A 124 -2.13 7.37 -9.69
CA GLU A 124 -3.38 8.00 -10.07
C GLU A 124 -3.68 9.19 -9.17
N GLN A 125 -4.34 10.18 -9.76
CA GLN A 125 -4.86 11.34 -9.05
C GLN A 125 -6.36 11.17 -8.86
N PHE A 126 -6.83 11.47 -7.66
CA PHE A 126 -8.25 11.42 -7.32
C PHE A 126 -8.67 12.76 -6.75
N THR A 127 -9.90 13.13 -7.05
CA THR A 127 -10.51 14.35 -6.51
C THR A 127 -11.37 14.02 -5.28
N LYS A 128 -11.66 15.04 -4.49
CA LYS A 128 -12.52 14.94 -3.33
C LYS A 128 -13.90 14.35 -3.66
N ASP A 129 -14.44 14.72 -4.83
CA ASP A 129 -15.77 14.27 -5.25
C ASP A 129 -15.82 12.78 -5.58
N GLN A 130 -14.67 12.16 -5.81
CA GLN A 130 -14.54 10.74 -6.10
C GLN A 130 -14.41 9.87 -4.84
N TYR A 131 -14.20 10.49 -3.68
CA TYR A 131 -14.02 9.76 -2.43
C TYR A 131 -15.34 9.43 -1.75
N PHE A 132 -15.47 8.18 -1.30
CA PHE A 132 -16.57 7.66 -0.51
C PHE A 132 -16.03 6.99 0.75
N PRO A 133 -16.58 7.30 1.92
CA PRO A 133 -16.11 6.72 3.18
C PRO A 133 -16.51 5.26 3.39
N GLU A 134 -17.28 4.70 2.47
CA GLU A 134 -17.74 3.32 2.55
C GLU A 134 -16.56 2.36 2.61
N ALA A 135 -16.50 1.57 3.66
CA ALA A 135 -15.49 0.55 3.81
C ALA A 135 -15.76 -0.64 2.88
N ILE A 136 -14.70 -1.33 2.52
CA ILE A 136 -14.81 -2.65 1.90
C ILE A 136 -15.59 -3.58 2.85
N GLU A 137 -16.20 -4.64 2.31
CA GLU A 137 -16.99 -5.57 3.12
C GLU A 137 -16.21 -6.03 4.37
N PRO A 138 -16.86 -6.10 5.56
CA PRO A 138 -16.15 -6.46 6.80
C PRO A 138 -15.48 -7.82 6.78
N ASN A 139 -15.95 -8.74 5.94
CA ASN A 139 -15.36 -10.07 5.80
C ASN A 139 -14.18 -10.11 4.83
N SER A 140 -13.90 -9.01 4.15
CA SER A 140 -12.77 -8.94 3.24
C SER A 140 -11.45 -8.97 4.02
N PRO A 141 -10.42 -9.70 3.55
CA PRO A 141 -9.09 -9.67 4.15
C PRO A 141 -8.47 -8.27 4.16
N PHE A 142 -8.92 -7.38 3.29
CA PHE A 142 -8.42 -6.00 3.21
C PHE A 142 -9.08 -5.07 4.22
N ALA A 143 -10.19 -5.48 4.85
CA ALA A 143 -10.98 -4.62 5.72
C ALA A 143 -10.19 -3.96 6.86
N PRO A 144 -9.27 -4.65 7.56
CA PRO A 144 -8.50 -4.04 8.64
C PRO A 144 -7.57 -2.89 8.19
N TYR A 145 -7.24 -2.86 6.91
CA TYR A 145 -6.26 -1.91 6.34
C TYR A 145 -6.92 -0.89 5.40
N ASN A 146 -8.23 -0.92 5.30
CA ASN A 146 -9.01 -0.10 4.38
C ASN A 146 -9.42 1.23 5.01
N HIS A 147 -9.35 2.29 4.21
CA HIS A 147 -9.80 3.63 4.59
C HIS A 147 -10.66 4.25 3.48
N GLY A 148 -11.89 3.76 3.33
CA GLY A 148 -12.78 4.22 2.29
C GLY A 148 -12.37 3.78 0.89
N LYS A 149 -12.95 4.43 -0.11
CA LYS A 149 -12.68 4.13 -1.51
C LYS A 149 -12.78 5.38 -2.37
N PHE A 150 -12.14 5.33 -3.54
CA PHE A 150 -12.39 6.26 -4.63
C PHE A 150 -13.16 5.54 -5.74
N PHE A 151 -14.12 6.23 -6.32
CA PHE A 151 -14.80 5.80 -7.53
C PHE A 151 -14.35 6.67 -8.69
N LYS A 152 -13.69 6.07 -9.67
CA LYS A 152 -13.15 6.75 -10.84
C LYS A 152 -13.15 5.81 -12.03
N ASP A 153 -13.53 6.32 -13.21
CA ASP A 153 -13.58 5.56 -14.44
C ASP A 153 -14.42 4.27 -14.31
N GLU A 154 -15.59 4.41 -13.68
CA GLU A 154 -16.54 3.31 -13.44
C GLU A 154 -15.96 2.16 -12.58
N GLN A 155 -14.96 2.46 -11.76
CA GLN A 155 -14.29 1.45 -10.91
C GLN A 155 -14.11 1.94 -9.49
N ASP A 156 -14.20 1.00 -8.55
CA ASP A 156 -13.89 1.22 -7.15
C ASP A 156 -12.40 0.96 -6.91
N TRP A 157 -11.74 1.93 -6.28
CA TRP A 157 -10.36 1.83 -5.82
C TRP A 157 -10.36 1.93 -4.29
N TYR A 158 -10.25 0.80 -3.62
CA TYR A 158 -10.22 0.81 -2.16
C TYR A 158 -8.89 1.29 -1.64
N VAL A 159 -8.93 2.19 -0.66
CA VAL A 159 -7.71 2.76 -0.07
C VAL A 159 -7.11 1.75 0.90
N PHE A 160 -5.89 1.32 0.60
CA PHE A 160 -5.09 0.45 1.45
C PHE A 160 -4.06 1.31 2.18
N MET A 161 -4.07 1.24 3.51
CA MET A 161 -3.21 2.06 4.37
C MET A 161 -2.04 1.22 4.91
N PRO A 162 -0.82 1.36 4.35
CA PRO A 162 0.35 0.67 4.91
C PRO A 162 0.60 0.98 6.38
N SER A 163 0.23 2.17 6.84
CA SER A 163 0.33 2.53 8.25
C SER A 163 -0.51 1.65 9.17
N LEU A 164 -1.69 1.21 8.71
CA LEU A 164 -2.51 0.27 9.47
C LEU A 164 -1.90 -1.13 9.51
N LEU A 165 -1.27 -1.54 8.41
CA LEU A 165 -0.53 -2.79 8.37
C LEU A 165 0.66 -2.76 9.34
N ALA A 166 1.35 -1.63 9.41
CA ALA A 166 2.48 -1.44 10.31
C ALA A 166 2.09 -1.51 11.80
N GLN A 167 0.83 -1.26 12.11
CA GLN A 167 0.30 -1.36 13.48
C GLN A 167 -0.25 -2.74 13.82
N ASP A 168 -0.37 -3.62 12.84
CA ASP A 168 -0.90 -4.97 13.05
C ASP A 168 0.17 -5.87 13.66
N LEU A 169 -0.11 -6.39 14.84
CA LEU A 169 0.80 -7.28 15.56
C LEU A 169 1.06 -8.58 14.79
N GLN A 170 0.09 -9.06 14.02
CA GLN A 170 0.28 -10.25 13.19
C GLN A 170 1.32 -10.01 12.09
N TYR A 171 1.37 -8.80 11.57
CA TYR A 171 2.34 -8.41 10.56
C TYR A 171 3.72 -8.13 11.15
N THR A 172 3.78 -7.44 12.26
CA THR A 172 5.06 -7.06 12.87
C THR A 172 5.77 -8.23 13.55
N ASP A 173 5.03 -9.28 13.93
CA ASP A 173 5.60 -10.50 14.50
C ASP A 173 5.67 -11.61 13.45
N ALA A 174 6.73 -11.57 12.65
CA ALA A 174 6.98 -12.56 11.60
C ALA A 174 7.65 -13.84 12.07
N ALA A 175 8.06 -13.93 13.32
CA ALA A 175 8.71 -15.12 13.87
C ALA A 175 7.69 -16.24 14.16
N ILE A 176 8.15 -17.47 14.00
CA ILE A 176 7.36 -18.64 14.39
C ILE A 176 7.66 -18.97 15.87
#